data_c44e8fad813023859a79ba364d2be4e9
#
_entry.id   c44e8fad813023859a79ba364d2be4e9
#
_cell.length_a   1.000
_cell.length_b   1.000
_cell.length_c   1.000
_cell.angle_alpha   90.00
_cell.angle_beta   90.00
_cell.angle_gamma   90.00
#
_symmetry.space_group_name_H-M   'P 1'
#
loop_
_entity.id
_entity.type
_entity.pdbx_description
1 polymer ?
#
loop_
_entity_poly.entity_id
_entity_poly.type
_entity_poly.pdbx_seq_one_letter_code
_entity_poly.pdbx_strand_id
1 'polypeptide(L)'
;PAEMVDAETKFFINPTGRFVIGGPHGDAGLTGRKIIVDTYGGYARHGGGAFSGKDCTKVDRSGAYAARYVAKNIVAAGLADKCEIQLSYAIGVAQPTSINVDTFGTGKLSSEKLVEIIRENFDLRPAGIIKMLDLRRPIYKQTAAYGHFGRNDLDLPWEKLDKVDTLKKYL
;
A
#
# COMPACT_ATOMS: atom_id res chain seq x y z
N PRO A 1 -10.37 -14.82 -13.04
CA PRO A 1 -10.50 -16.27 -12.91
C PRO A 1 -11.91 -16.71 -13.32
N ALA A 2 -12.02 -17.82 -14.06
CA ALA A 2 -13.31 -18.29 -14.58
C ALA A 2 -14.31 -18.63 -13.46
N GLU A 3 -13.80 -19.07 -12.32
CA GLU A 3 -14.60 -19.38 -11.13
C GLU A 3 -15.25 -18.16 -10.45
N MET A 4 -14.83 -16.96 -10.82
CA MET A 4 -15.43 -15.70 -10.34
C MET A 4 -16.54 -15.16 -11.25
N VAL A 5 -16.82 -15.86 -12.35
CA VAL A 5 -17.81 -15.45 -13.36
C VAL A 5 -18.91 -16.50 -13.44
N ASP A 6 -20.17 -16.09 -13.30
CA ASP A 6 -21.35 -16.94 -13.34
C ASP A 6 -22.46 -16.34 -14.21
N ALA A 7 -23.65 -16.98 -14.20
CA ALA A 7 -24.81 -16.54 -14.96
C ALA A 7 -25.37 -15.19 -14.47
N GLU A 8 -25.09 -14.80 -13.22
CA GLU A 8 -25.56 -13.55 -12.62
C GLU A 8 -24.56 -12.40 -12.80
N THR A 9 -23.37 -12.69 -13.31
CA THR A 9 -22.33 -11.70 -13.55
C THR A 9 -22.76 -10.68 -14.60
N LYS A 10 -22.81 -9.42 -14.22
CA LYS A 10 -23.23 -8.32 -15.11
C LYS A 10 -22.02 -7.74 -15.85
N PHE A 11 -22.14 -7.64 -17.17
CA PHE A 11 -21.12 -7.04 -18.04
C PHE A 11 -21.62 -5.69 -18.57
N PHE A 12 -20.87 -4.63 -18.29
CA PHE A 12 -21.14 -3.29 -18.79
C PHE A 12 -20.04 -2.89 -19.79
N ILE A 13 -20.35 -2.96 -21.08
CA ILE A 13 -19.38 -2.66 -22.15
C ILE A 13 -19.80 -1.35 -22.81
N ASN A 14 -19.02 -0.29 -22.60
CA ASN A 14 -19.32 1.06 -23.10
C ASN A 14 -20.77 1.50 -22.81
N PRO A 15 -21.25 1.47 -21.55
CA PRO A 15 -22.65 1.71 -21.21
C PRO A 15 -23.13 3.13 -21.55
N THR A 16 -22.21 4.08 -21.73
CA THR A 16 -22.52 5.46 -22.18
C THR A 16 -22.61 5.58 -23.72
N GLY A 17 -22.40 4.49 -24.45
CA GLY A 17 -22.46 4.47 -25.90
C GLY A 17 -21.08 4.41 -26.57
N ARG A 18 -21.03 4.81 -27.84
CA ARG A 18 -19.84 4.71 -28.66
C ARG A 18 -18.74 5.66 -28.19
N PHE A 19 -17.57 5.12 -27.85
CA PHE A 19 -16.36 5.88 -27.54
C PHE A 19 -15.53 6.08 -28.81
N VAL A 20 -15.42 7.31 -29.29
CA VAL A 20 -14.79 7.63 -30.57
C VAL A 20 -13.47 8.35 -30.43
N ILE A 21 -13.41 9.36 -29.55
CA ILE A 21 -12.24 10.18 -29.35
C ILE A 21 -11.51 9.66 -28.13
N GLY A 22 -10.32 9.09 -28.33
CA GLY A 22 -9.45 8.57 -27.29
C GLY A 22 -8.15 9.37 -27.15
N GLY A 23 -7.28 8.90 -26.26
CA GLY A 23 -5.98 9.51 -26.02
C GLY A 23 -6.05 10.94 -25.48
N PRO A 24 -4.95 11.72 -25.55
CA PRO A 24 -4.86 13.05 -24.93
C PRO A 24 -5.89 14.06 -25.47
N HIS A 25 -6.42 13.84 -26.68
CA HIS A 25 -7.45 14.70 -27.24
C HIS A 25 -8.80 14.55 -26.54
N GLY A 26 -9.14 13.32 -26.12
CA GLY A 26 -10.35 13.06 -25.33
C GLY A 26 -10.18 13.41 -23.86
N ASP A 27 -9.06 12.98 -23.26
CA ASP A 27 -8.67 13.27 -21.88
C ASP A 27 -7.15 13.15 -21.77
N ALA A 28 -6.47 14.25 -21.48
CA ALA A 28 -5.03 14.25 -21.30
C ALA A 28 -4.57 13.41 -20.08
N GLY A 29 -5.45 13.25 -19.10
CA GLY A 29 -5.15 12.54 -17.86
C GLY A 29 -4.12 13.26 -16.99
N LEU A 30 -3.98 12.81 -15.77
CA LEU A 30 -2.94 13.26 -14.84
C LEU A 30 -2.47 12.08 -14.00
N THR A 31 -1.15 11.86 -13.93
CA THR A 31 -0.56 10.85 -13.05
C THR A 31 -0.87 11.17 -11.58
N GLY A 32 -1.25 10.17 -10.80
CA GLY A 32 -1.59 10.31 -9.38
C GLY A 32 -3.03 10.77 -9.10
N ARG A 33 -3.88 10.94 -10.11
CA ARG A 33 -5.32 11.29 -9.94
C ARG A 33 -6.21 10.06 -9.77
N LYS A 34 -5.68 8.85 -9.92
CA LYS A 34 -6.39 7.57 -9.73
C LYS A 34 -5.84 6.84 -8.51
N ILE A 35 -5.92 7.48 -7.34
CA ILE A 35 -5.27 7.02 -6.10
C ILE A 35 -5.75 5.63 -5.65
N ILE A 36 -6.97 5.26 -5.94
CA ILE A 36 -7.51 3.94 -5.59
C ILE A 36 -7.01 2.87 -6.59
N VAL A 37 -6.87 3.20 -7.88
CA VAL A 37 -6.22 2.33 -8.88
C VAL A 37 -4.73 2.15 -8.57
N ASP A 38 -4.06 3.20 -8.10
CA ASP A 38 -2.64 3.16 -7.73
C ASP A 38 -2.36 2.25 -6.53
N THR A 39 -3.37 1.91 -5.74
CA THR A 39 -3.26 1.21 -4.47
C THR A 39 -3.99 -0.14 -4.47
N TYR A 40 -5.17 -0.23 -3.87
CA TYR A 40 -5.86 -1.50 -3.57
C TYR A 40 -7.22 -1.65 -4.26
N GLY A 41 -7.58 -0.80 -5.21
CA GLY A 41 -8.83 -0.91 -5.96
C GLY A 41 -10.10 -0.79 -5.12
N GLY A 42 -10.01 -0.18 -3.93
CA GLY A 42 -11.12 -0.05 -2.98
C GLY A 42 -11.23 -1.18 -1.96
N TYR A 43 -10.35 -2.18 -2.00
CA TYR A 43 -10.35 -3.27 -1.01
C TYR A 43 -9.92 -2.79 0.38
N ALA A 44 -8.92 -1.91 0.47
CA ALA A 44 -8.46 -1.28 1.72
C ALA A 44 -8.83 0.20 1.76
N ARG A 45 -8.83 0.77 2.97
CA ARG A 45 -9.01 2.22 3.19
C ARG A 45 -7.83 2.99 2.60
N HIS A 46 -8.06 4.24 2.24
CA HIS A 46 -7.05 5.12 1.67
C HIS A 46 -7.01 6.46 2.42
N GLY A 47 -5.81 6.97 2.67
CA GLY A 47 -5.63 8.27 3.37
C GLY A 47 -5.84 9.50 2.48
N GLY A 48 -6.01 9.33 1.15
CA GLY A 48 -6.27 10.41 0.19
C GLY A 48 -5.03 10.97 -0.49
N GLY A 49 -3.82 10.61 -0.05
CA GLY A 49 -2.57 11.12 -0.62
C GLY A 49 -2.20 10.46 -1.95
N ALA A 50 -1.99 11.25 -3.01
CA ALA A 50 -1.43 10.77 -4.26
C ALA A 50 0.07 10.46 -4.13
N PHE A 51 0.58 9.52 -4.93
CA PHE A 51 1.99 9.10 -4.90
C PHE A 51 2.83 9.78 -5.99
N SER A 52 2.46 9.57 -7.24
CA SER A 52 3.22 10.11 -8.39
C SER A 52 3.30 11.63 -8.32
N GLY A 53 4.47 12.18 -8.66
CA GLY A 53 4.78 13.60 -8.52
C GLY A 53 5.36 14.00 -7.17
N LYS A 54 5.36 13.09 -6.17
CA LYS A 54 5.99 13.30 -4.85
C LYS A 54 7.28 12.50 -4.75
N ASP A 55 8.32 13.08 -4.19
CA ASP A 55 9.54 12.35 -3.81
C ASP A 55 9.34 11.59 -2.49
N CYS A 56 10.34 10.78 -2.09
CA CYS A 56 10.26 9.94 -0.91
C CYS A 56 10.22 10.70 0.43
N THR A 57 10.43 12.01 0.45
CA THR A 57 10.30 12.82 1.67
C THR A 57 8.84 13.13 2.01
N LYS A 58 7.92 12.97 1.06
CA LYS A 58 6.49 13.17 1.25
C LYS A 58 5.88 11.91 1.84
N VAL A 59 5.44 12.01 3.07
CA VAL A 59 4.94 10.88 3.87
C VAL A 59 3.65 10.27 3.30
N ASP A 60 2.84 11.01 2.55
CA ASP A 60 1.71 10.44 1.79
C ASP A 60 2.16 9.26 0.91
N ARG A 61 3.34 9.36 0.31
CA ARG A 61 3.92 8.29 -0.49
C ARG A 61 4.72 7.30 0.36
N SER A 62 5.73 7.76 1.08
CA SER A 62 6.62 6.90 1.84
C SER A 62 5.92 6.16 2.99
N GLY A 63 4.98 6.81 3.67
CA GLY A 63 4.18 6.21 4.74
C GLY A 63 3.27 5.10 4.23
N ALA A 64 2.63 5.30 3.07
CA ALA A 64 1.81 4.25 2.45
C ALA A 64 2.67 3.04 2.02
N TYR A 65 3.87 3.26 1.50
CA TYR A 65 4.81 2.18 1.18
C TYR A 65 5.27 1.43 2.43
N ALA A 66 5.55 2.14 3.52
CA ALA A 66 5.90 1.52 4.80
C ALA A 66 4.72 0.72 5.38
N ALA A 67 3.51 1.24 5.34
CA ALA A 67 2.32 0.52 5.79
C ALA A 67 2.12 -0.77 4.98
N ARG A 68 2.31 -0.74 3.65
CA ARG A 68 2.29 -1.93 2.80
C ARG A 68 3.32 -2.97 3.23
N TYR A 69 4.55 -2.52 3.43
CA TYR A 69 5.66 -3.38 3.85
C TYR A 69 5.39 -4.06 5.20
N VAL A 70 4.93 -3.29 6.18
CA VAL A 70 4.58 -3.81 7.52
C VAL A 70 3.44 -4.83 7.43
N ALA A 71 2.31 -4.47 6.81
CA ALA A 71 1.14 -5.34 6.70
C ALA A 71 1.49 -6.65 5.99
N LYS A 72 2.25 -6.57 4.89
CA LYS A 72 2.66 -7.75 4.13
C LYS A 72 3.54 -8.71 4.94
N ASN A 73 4.47 -8.18 5.72
CA ASN A 73 5.33 -9.00 6.59
C ASN A 73 4.55 -9.61 7.77
N ILE A 74 3.59 -8.91 8.36
CA ILE A 74 2.70 -9.44 9.41
C ILE A 74 1.92 -10.65 8.89
N VAL A 75 1.29 -10.53 7.72
CA VAL A 75 0.52 -11.62 7.11
C VAL A 75 1.44 -12.78 6.73
N ALA A 76 2.56 -12.52 6.09
CA ALA A 76 3.50 -13.56 5.68
C ALA A 76 4.16 -14.29 6.88
N ALA A 77 4.31 -13.61 8.03
CA ALA A 77 4.78 -14.23 9.27
C ALA A 77 3.71 -15.12 9.93
N GLY A 78 2.45 -15.05 9.46
CA GLY A 78 1.34 -15.83 10.02
C GLY A 78 0.74 -15.24 11.30
N LEU A 79 1.00 -13.97 11.60
CA LEU A 79 0.42 -13.27 12.76
C LEU A 79 -1.05 -12.88 12.53
N ALA A 80 -1.48 -12.78 11.28
CA ALA A 80 -2.86 -12.58 10.85
C ALA A 80 -3.05 -13.05 9.41
N ASP A 81 -4.28 -13.38 9.00
CA ASP A 81 -4.60 -13.70 7.60
C ASP A 81 -4.84 -12.43 6.77
N LYS A 82 -5.29 -11.36 7.43
CA LYS A 82 -5.53 -10.03 6.85
C LYS A 82 -4.96 -8.97 7.79
N CYS A 83 -4.40 -7.91 7.21
CA CYS A 83 -3.85 -6.82 8.01
C CYS A 83 -3.97 -5.49 7.26
N GLU A 84 -4.60 -4.51 7.88
CA GLU A 84 -4.61 -3.13 7.45
C GLU A 84 -3.88 -2.27 8.47
N ILE A 85 -2.97 -1.41 8.01
CA ILE A 85 -2.18 -0.51 8.85
C ILE A 85 -2.55 0.93 8.52
N GLN A 86 -2.90 1.69 9.55
CA GLN A 86 -3.06 3.13 9.45
C GLN A 86 -1.94 3.84 10.19
N LEU A 87 -1.26 4.76 9.51
CA LEU A 87 -0.24 5.63 10.06
C LEU A 87 -0.71 7.08 9.99
N SER A 88 -0.52 7.86 11.04
CA SER A 88 -0.75 9.29 11.02
C SER A 88 0.49 10.05 11.47
N TYR A 89 0.69 11.23 10.89
CA TYR A 89 1.83 12.09 11.16
C TYR A 89 1.38 13.54 11.39
N ALA A 90 2.10 14.24 12.24
CA ALA A 90 1.99 15.69 12.38
C ALA A 90 3.25 16.35 11.81
N ILE A 91 3.08 17.43 11.06
CA ILE A 91 4.21 18.19 10.50
C ILE A 91 5.11 18.68 11.65
N GLY A 92 6.42 18.46 11.49
CA GLY A 92 7.42 18.80 12.51
C GLY A 92 7.63 17.73 13.59
N VAL A 93 6.83 16.65 13.60
CA VAL A 93 6.98 15.52 14.54
C VAL A 93 7.42 14.31 13.78
N ALA A 94 8.62 13.79 14.08
CA ALA A 94 9.21 12.67 13.34
C ALA A 94 8.49 11.34 13.60
N GLN A 95 8.08 11.08 14.83
CA GLN A 95 7.36 9.85 15.17
C GLN A 95 5.93 9.89 14.64
N PRO A 96 5.38 8.75 14.14
CA PRO A 96 3.94 8.66 13.89
C PRO A 96 3.14 9.06 15.13
N THR A 97 2.16 9.92 14.96
CA THR A 97 1.26 10.34 16.06
C THR A 97 0.30 9.21 16.42
N SER A 98 0.02 8.31 15.48
CA SER A 98 -0.78 7.11 15.70
C SER A 98 -0.37 6.00 14.75
N ILE A 99 -0.43 4.77 15.27
CA ILE A 99 -0.37 3.53 14.50
C ILE A 99 -1.61 2.73 14.89
N ASN A 100 -2.44 2.39 13.92
CA ASN A 100 -3.59 1.53 14.13
C ASN A 100 -3.47 0.27 13.26
N VAL A 101 -3.85 -0.87 13.82
CA VAL A 101 -3.79 -2.18 13.16
C VAL A 101 -5.17 -2.81 13.20
N ASP A 102 -5.72 -3.14 12.04
CA ASP A 102 -6.94 -3.91 11.91
C ASP A 102 -6.63 -5.24 11.23
N THR A 103 -6.85 -6.33 11.93
CA THR A 103 -6.67 -7.70 11.42
C THR A 103 -7.98 -8.36 11.00
N PHE A 104 -9.10 -7.63 11.06
CA PHE A 104 -10.43 -8.12 10.70
C PHE A 104 -10.82 -9.41 11.44
N GLY A 105 -10.41 -9.51 12.70
CA GLY A 105 -10.65 -10.69 13.55
C GLY A 105 -9.78 -11.91 13.24
N THR A 106 -8.79 -11.80 12.35
CA THR A 106 -7.88 -12.92 11.98
C THR A 106 -6.55 -12.90 12.72
N GLY A 107 -6.31 -11.89 13.57
CA GLY A 107 -5.07 -11.74 14.32
C GLY A 107 -4.89 -12.83 15.39
N LYS A 108 -3.68 -13.36 15.48
CA LYS A 108 -3.28 -14.28 16.58
C LYS A 108 -2.91 -13.54 17.86
N LEU A 109 -2.65 -12.24 17.74
CA LEU A 109 -2.33 -11.32 18.83
C LEU A 109 -3.31 -10.16 18.80
N SER A 110 -3.45 -9.44 19.92
CA SER A 110 -4.28 -8.23 19.97
C SER A 110 -3.68 -7.13 19.11
N SER A 111 -4.53 -6.18 18.68
CA SER A 111 -4.08 -5.02 17.88
C SER A 111 -3.03 -4.20 18.62
N GLU A 112 -3.18 -4.03 19.94
CA GLU A 112 -2.22 -3.33 20.79
C GLU A 112 -0.85 -4.03 20.78
N LYS A 113 -0.84 -5.37 20.90
CA LYS A 113 0.41 -6.14 20.85
C LYS A 113 1.06 -6.06 19.48
N LEU A 114 0.30 -6.08 18.40
CA LEU A 114 0.82 -5.88 17.05
C LEU A 114 1.43 -4.48 16.88
N VAL A 115 0.83 -3.43 17.47
CA VAL A 115 1.39 -2.06 17.45
C VAL A 115 2.74 -2.02 18.17
N GLU A 116 2.88 -2.68 19.32
CA GLU A 116 4.18 -2.80 20.04
C GLU A 116 5.24 -3.45 19.15
N ILE A 117 4.92 -4.61 18.57
CA ILE A 117 5.80 -5.34 17.65
C ILE A 117 6.22 -4.48 16.46
N ILE A 118 5.29 -3.72 15.89
CA ILE A 118 5.57 -2.81 14.79
C ILE A 118 6.58 -1.74 15.22
N ARG A 119 6.37 -1.11 16.38
CA ARG A 119 7.28 -0.09 16.90
C ARG A 119 8.70 -0.62 17.19
N GLU A 120 8.80 -1.86 17.62
CA GLU A 120 10.09 -2.50 17.90
C GLU A 120 10.88 -2.86 16.64
N ASN A 121 10.19 -3.25 15.56
CA ASN A 121 10.82 -3.86 14.39
C ASN A 121 10.90 -2.96 13.15
N PHE A 122 10.17 -1.83 13.14
CA PHE A 122 10.08 -0.93 11.98
C PHE A 122 10.30 0.53 12.40
N ASP A 123 11.27 1.17 11.80
CA ASP A 123 11.46 2.61 11.98
C ASP A 123 10.52 3.38 11.04
N LEU A 124 9.38 3.81 11.58
CA LEU A 124 8.34 4.50 10.83
C LEU A 124 8.49 6.02 10.84
N ARG A 125 9.62 6.56 11.32
CA ARG A 125 9.95 7.97 11.10
C ARG A 125 10.22 8.21 9.61
N PRO A 126 9.91 9.38 9.03
CA PRO A 126 10.11 9.63 7.60
C PRO A 126 11.54 9.27 7.11
N ALA A 127 12.58 9.69 7.82
CA ALA A 127 13.97 9.33 7.49
C ALA A 127 14.24 7.82 7.66
N GLY A 128 13.62 7.19 8.66
CA GLY A 128 13.70 5.75 8.91
C GLY A 128 13.10 4.95 7.77
N ILE A 129 11.94 5.34 7.29
CA ILE A 129 11.27 4.70 6.14
C ILE A 129 12.14 4.81 4.88
N ILE A 130 12.66 5.99 4.60
CA ILE A 130 13.55 6.21 3.43
C ILE A 130 14.76 5.29 3.49
N LYS A 131 15.37 5.14 4.66
CA LYS A 131 16.52 4.26 4.86
C LYS A 131 16.11 2.78 4.78
N MET A 132 15.07 2.38 5.49
CA MET A 132 14.60 0.99 5.58
C MET A 132 14.20 0.42 4.22
N LEU A 133 13.52 1.22 3.41
CA LEU A 133 13.04 0.81 2.09
C LEU A 133 13.96 1.28 0.94
N ASP A 134 15.11 1.91 1.26
CA ASP A 134 16.05 2.43 0.25
C ASP A 134 15.35 3.25 -0.86
N LEU A 135 14.52 4.22 -0.43
CA LEU A 135 13.62 4.96 -1.31
C LEU A 135 14.31 6.05 -2.16
N ARG A 136 15.62 6.22 -2.07
CA ARG A 136 16.36 7.16 -2.91
C ARG A 136 16.78 6.58 -4.26
N ARG A 137 16.56 5.27 -4.46
CA ARG A 137 16.80 4.62 -5.74
C ARG A 137 15.84 5.11 -6.85
N PRO A 138 16.21 5.07 -8.11
CA PRO A 138 15.36 5.48 -9.23
C PRO A 138 14.32 4.40 -9.61
N ILE A 139 13.43 4.04 -8.67
CA ILE A 139 12.44 2.96 -8.80
C ILE A 139 11.04 3.44 -9.18
N TYR A 140 10.81 4.74 -9.25
CA TYR A 140 9.47 5.32 -9.31
C TYR A 140 8.84 5.33 -10.69
N LYS A 141 9.63 5.46 -11.77
CA LYS A 141 9.10 5.51 -13.15
C LYS A 141 8.23 4.30 -13.47
N GLN A 142 8.66 3.12 -13.06
CA GLN A 142 7.95 1.86 -13.33
C GLN A 142 6.63 1.71 -12.54
N THR A 143 6.41 2.51 -11.49
CA THR A 143 5.16 2.52 -10.72
C THR A 143 4.11 3.48 -11.27
N ALA A 144 4.43 4.26 -12.30
CA ALA A 144 3.50 5.24 -12.89
C ALA A 144 2.33 4.60 -13.65
N ALA A 145 2.41 3.31 -13.95
CA ALA A 145 1.34 2.54 -14.60
C ALA A 145 1.13 1.21 -13.87
N TYR A 146 -0.12 0.70 -13.90
CA TYR A 146 -0.54 -0.58 -13.31
C TYR A 146 -0.44 -0.67 -11.78
N GLY A 147 -0.48 0.47 -11.09
CA GLY A 147 -0.48 0.54 -9.62
C GLY A 147 0.89 0.39 -8.98
N HIS A 148 0.95 0.63 -7.68
CA HIS A 148 2.16 0.63 -6.87
C HIS A 148 2.32 -0.62 -6.02
N PHE A 149 1.24 -1.36 -5.74
CA PHE A 149 1.23 -2.51 -4.84
C PHE A 149 0.92 -3.82 -5.56
N GLY A 150 1.40 -4.93 -4.99
CA GLY A 150 1.18 -6.26 -5.55
C GLY A 150 1.94 -6.52 -6.86
N ARG A 151 2.95 -5.72 -7.17
CA ARG A 151 3.75 -5.79 -8.40
C ARG A 151 4.89 -6.78 -8.23
N ASN A 152 4.59 -8.07 -8.44
CA ASN A 152 5.58 -9.14 -8.37
C ASN A 152 6.52 -9.18 -9.60
N ASP A 153 6.20 -8.40 -10.61
CA ASP A 153 7.01 -8.18 -11.82
C ASP A 153 8.15 -7.18 -11.62
N LEU A 154 8.17 -6.48 -10.47
CA LEU A 154 9.13 -5.41 -10.16
C LEU A 154 9.86 -5.68 -8.83
N ASP A 155 11.14 -5.26 -8.74
CA ASP A 155 11.89 -5.26 -7.46
C ASP A 155 11.56 -4.01 -6.65
N LEU A 156 10.40 -4.03 -5.98
CA LEU A 156 9.93 -2.95 -5.13
C LEU A 156 10.19 -3.28 -3.65
N PRO A 157 10.88 -2.41 -2.89
CA PRO A 157 11.28 -2.72 -1.52
C PRO A 157 10.11 -2.92 -0.56
N TRP A 158 8.97 -2.28 -0.79
CA TRP A 158 7.77 -2.46 0.04
C TRP A 158 7.03 -3.78 -0.20
N GLU A 159 7.45 -4.56 -1.19
CA GLU A 159 6.93 -5.93 -1.42
C GLU A 159 7.81 -7.02 -0.79
N LYS A 160 8.97 -6.68 -0.21
CA LYS A 160 9.90 -7.64 0.41
C LYS A 160 9.34 -8.26 1.68
N LEU A 161 9.75 -9.52 1.94
CA LEU A 161 9.34 -10.33 3.08
C LEU A 161 10.52 -10.62 4.03
N ASP A 162 11.48 -9.74 4.10
CA ASP A 162 12.73 -9.90 4.85
C ASP A 162 12.59 -9.72 6.38
N LYS A 163 11.40 -9.35 6.86
CA LYS A 163 11.07 -9.30 8.30
C LYS A 163 10.31 -10.51 8.81
N VAL A 164 9.94 -11.45 7.94
CA VAL A 164 9.11 -12.61 8.32
C VAL A 164 9.72 -13.43 9.44
N ASP A 165 10.99 -13.80 9.36
CA ASP A 165 11.63 -14.62 10.38
C ASP A 165 11.80 -13.87 11.72
N THR A 166 11.99 -12.55 11.67
CA THR A 166 12.00 -11.71 12.86
C THR A 166 10.62 -11.69 13.54
N LEU A 167 9.55 -11.57 12.74
CA LEU A 167 8.19 -11.48 13.24
C LEU A 167 7.63 -12.83 13.73
N LYS A 168 8.06 -13.95 13.15
CA LYS A 168 7.69 -15.30 13.63
C LYS A 168 8.04 -15.57 15.07
N LYS A 169 9.00 -14.85 15.65
CA LYS A 169 9.39 -14.99 17.06
C LYS A 169 8.29 -14.57 18.04
N TYR A 170 7.26 -13.93 17.58
CA TYR A 170 6.11 -13.48 18.38
C TYR A 170 4.90 -14.44 18.30
N LEU A 171 5.01 -15.52 17.50
CA LEU A 171 4.03 -16.63 17.47
C LEU A 171 4.23 -17.57 18.64
#